data_2f8c691d9e6b94d9822e586621827162
#
_entry.id   2f8c691d9e6b94d9822e586621827162
#
_cell.length_a   1.000
_cell.length_b   1.000
_cell.length_c   1.000
_cell.angle_alpha   90.00
_cell.angle_beta   90.00
_cell.angle_gamma   90.00
#
_symmetry.space_group_name_H-M   'P 1'
#
loop_
_entity.id
_entity.type
_entity.pdbx_description
1 polymer ?
#
loop_
_entity_poly.entity_id
_entity_poly.type
_entity_poly.pdbx_seq_one_letter_code
_entity_poly.pdbx_strand_id
1 'polypeptide(L)'
;TFGTENYKKGFMSLKRFGVSLEDNLLESLDQYVNENGFANRSQAIRFLIEKNVAERKWQCNHIVAGTIVIMYDQVKKEISLKITGIQQNYKDVILSSSQYYINQNFCLHIVTVMGTAHRLTELSDKLTTIKGIKHGKLVMSRAD
;
A
#
# COMPACT_ATOMS: atom_id res chain seq x y z
N THR A 1 26.55 1.03 39.08
CA THR A 1 25.11 1.08 39.29
C THR A 1 24.45 1.28 37.94
N PHE A 2 24.07 0.18 37.39
CA PHE A 2 23.17 0.21 36.23
C PHE A 2 21.87 0.85 36.73
N GLY A 3 21.62 2.08 36.31
CA GLY A 3 20.33 2.67 36.47
C GLY A 3 19.32 1.74 35.82
N THR A 4 18.48 1.16 36.61
CA THR A 4 17.25 0.60 36.15
C THR A 4 16.52 1.74 35.43
N GLU A 5 16.78 1.86 34.15
CA GLU A 5 15.82 2.55 33.31
C GLU A 5 14.53 1.75 33.50
N ASN A 6 13.70 2.27 34.34
CA ASN A 6 12.31 1.93 34.37
C ASN A 6 11.80 2.23 32.96
N TYR A 7 11.93 1.26 32.08
CA TYR A 7 10.97 1.14 31.01
C TYR A 7 9.62 1.10 31.71
N LYS A 8 9.05 2.27 31.90
CA LYS A 8 7.63 2.36 32.02
C LYS A 8 7.13 1.68 30.77
N LYS A 9 6.92 0.37 30.83
CA LYS A 9 5.95 -0.28 29.97
C LYS A 9 4.73 0.58 30.15
N GLY A 10 4.54 1.53 29.25
CA GLY A 10 3.35 2.33 29.26
C GLY A 10 2.24 1.32 29.34
N PHE A 11 1.45 1.36 30.38
CA PHE A 11 0.26 0.56 30.48
C PHE A 11 -0.56 0.91 29.26
N MET A 12 -0.47 0.07 28.21
CA MET A 12 -1.32 0.21 27.05
C MET A 12 -2.73 -0.07 27.54
N SER A 13 -3.46 1.01 27.85
CA SER A 13 -4.86 0.89 28.20
C SER A 13 -5.60 0.33 27.00
N LEU A 14 -6.25 -0.81 27.19
CA LEU A 14 -7.12 -1.37 26.17
C LEU A 14 -8.36 -0.51 26.04
N LYS A 15 -8.66 -0.11 24.82
CA LYS A 15 -9.90 0.58 24.46
C LYS A 15 -10.71 -0.32 23.56
N ARG A 16 -12.01 -0.32 23.75
CA ARG A 16 -12.94 -1.08 22.93
C ARG A 16 -13.60 -0.16 21.91
N PHE A 17 -13.74 -0.66 20.70
CA PHE A 17 -14.51 0.00 19.66
C PHE A 17 -15.28 -1.05 18.85
N GLY A 18 -16.36 -0.64 18.23
CA GLY A 18 -17.14 -1.50 17.35
C GLY A 18 -16.95 -1.10 15.89
N VAL A 19 -17.06 -2.08 15.00
CA VAL A 19 -17.02 -1.87 13.56
C VAL A 19 -18.16 -2.62 12.90
N SER A 20 -18.79 -1.98 11.92
CA SER A 20 -19.82 -2.61 11.09
C SER A 20 -19.19 -3.05 9.78
N LEU A 21 -19.41 -4.30 9.41
CA LEU A 21 -18.95 -4.88 8.17
C LEU A 21 -20.12 -5.52 7.42
N GLU A 22 -20.06 -5.50 6.11
CA GLU A 22 -20.94 -6.31 5.28
C GLU A 22 -20.69 -7.80 5.55
N ASP A 23 -21.73 -8.61 5.36
CA ASP A 23 -21.66 -10.06 5.66
C ASP A 23 -20.50 -10.77 4.98
N ASN A 24 -20.22 -10.45 3.73
CA ASN A 24 -19.12 -11.04 2.97
C ASN A 24 -17.74 -10.66 3.54
N LEU A 25 -17.58 -9.44 4.02
CA LEU A 25 -16.33 -9.00 4.68
C LEU A 25 -16.15 -9.67 6.04
N LEU A 26 -17.23 -9.83 6.78
CA LEU A 26 -17.18 -10.55 8.06
C LEU A 26 -16.81 -12.03 7.86
N GLU A 27 -17.37 -12.67 6.86
CA GLU A 27 -17.00 -14.05 6.50
C GLU A 27 -15.51 -14.16 6.12
N SER A 28 -15.01 -13.19 5.35
CA SER A 28 -13.59 -13.13 4.99
C SER A 28 -12.70 -12.95 6.22
N LEU A 29 -13.10 -12.12 7.16
CA LEU A 29 -12.39 -11.95 8.43
C LEU A 29 -12.37 -13.26 9.23
N ASP A 30 -13.50 -13.94 9.35
CA ASP A 30 -13.61 -15.20 10.09
C ASP A 30 -12.78 -16.30 9.43
N GLN A 31 -12.75 -16.36 8.11
CA GLN A 31 -11.88 -17.27 7.37
C GLN A 31 -10.40 -16.98 7.66
N TYR A 32 -10.01 -15.72 7.65
CA TYR A 32 -8.64 -15.30 7.97
C TYR A 32 -8.24 -15.68 9.41
N VAL A 33 -9.15 -15.51 10.38
CA VAL A 33 -8.95 -15.94 11.76
C VAL A 33 -8.67 -17.44 11.83
N ASN A 34 -9.48 -18.24 11.16
CA ASN A 34 -9.37 -19.70 11.18
C ASN A 34 -8.11 -20.21 10.47
N GLU A 35 -7.81 -19.68 9.29
CA GLU A 35 -6.66 -20.12 8.48
C GLU A 35 -5.32 -19.79 9.14
N ASN A 36 -5.25 -18.71 9.91
CA ASN A 36 -4.01 -18.25 10.53
C ASN A 36 -3.92 -18.60 12.03
N GLY A 37 -4.90 -19.30 12.56
CA GLY A 37 -4.87 -19.78 13.95
C GLY A 37 -4.99 -18.68 15.01
N PHE A 38 -5.61 -17.56 14.68
CA PHE A 38 -5.89 -16.51 15.66
C PHE A 38 -6.96 -16.96 16.67
N ALA A 39 -6.83 -16.52 17.92
CA ALA A 39 -7.77 -16.88 18.96
C ALA A 39 -9.16 -16.27 18.77
N ASN A 40 -9.21 -15.06 18.18
CA ASN A 40 -10.45 -14.32 17.95
C ASN A 40 -10.25 -13.23 16.88
N ARG A 41 -11.34 -12.56 16.53
CA ARG A 41 -11.33 -11.47 15.56
C ARG A 41 -10.44 -10.30 15.97
N SER A 42 -10.47 -9.93 17.24
CA SER A 42 -9.67 -8.83 17.78
C SER A 42 -8.18 -9.07 17.61
N GLN A 43 -7.71 -10.29 17.82
CA GLN A 43 -6.32 -10.65 17.64
C GLN A 43 -5.89 -10.55 16.16
N ALA A 44 -6.74 -11.01 15.26
CA ALA A 44 -6.49 -10.90 13.81
C ALA A 44 -6.42 -9.44 13.35
N ILE A 45 -7.33 -8.60 13.81
CA ILE A 45 -7.36 -7.17 13.48
C ILE A 45 -6.11 -6.47 14.03
N ARG A 46 -5.73 -6.77 15.28
CA ARG A 46 -4.50 -6.24 15.88
C ARG A 46 -3.27 -6.60 15.04
N PHE A 47 -3.17 -7.85 14.64
CA PHE A 47 -2.07 -8.31 13.78
C PHE A 47 -2.00 -7.53 12.46
N LEU A 48 -3.13 -7.34 11.79
CA LEU A 48 -3.19 -6.59 10.53
C LEU A 48 -2.78 -5.14 10.71
N ILE A 49 -3.20 -4.50 11.79
CA ILE A 49 -2.83 -3.11 12.10
C ILE A 49 -1.33 -3.01 12.39
N GLU A 50 -0.81 -3.88 13.24
CA GLU A 50 0.62 -3.88 13.61
C GLU A 50 1.50 -4.12 12.39
N LYS A 51 1.11 -5.04 11.51
CA LYS A 51 1.81 -5.31 10.25
C LYS A 51 1.85 -4.07 9.37
N ASN A 52 0.72 -3.39 9.20
CA ASN A 52 0.64 -2.18 8.38
C ASN A 52 1.51 -1.05 8.96
N VAL A 53 1.48 -0.86 10.28
CA VAL A 53 2.29 0.16 10.97
C VAL A 53 3.78 -0.15 10.84
N ALA A 54 4.18 -1.41 11.02
CA ALA A 54 5.56 -1.84 10.88
C ALA A 54 6.09 -1.62 9.46
N GLU A 55 5.31 -1.99 8.45
CA GLU A 55 5.66 -1.77 7.04
C GLU A 55 5.86 -0.28 6.74
N ARG A 56 4.98 0.59 7.22
CA ARG A 56 5.11 2.04 7.04
C ARG A 56 6.37 2.60 7.70
N LYS A 57 6.67 2.22 8.93
CA LYS A 57 7.87 2.66 9.65
C LYS A 57 9.15 2.17 8.98
N TRP A 58 9.13 0.94 8.52
CA TRP A 58 10.27 0.33 7.85
C TRP A 58 10.60 1.02 6.54
N GLN A 59 9.60 1.51 5.84
CA GLN A 59 9.75 2.13 4.52
C GLN A 59 10.15 3.60 4.56
N CYS A 60 9.94 4.31 5.67
CA CYS A 60 9.98 5.78 5.71
C CYS A 60 11.26 6.44 5.17
N ASN A 61 12.45 5.90 5.43
CA ASN A 61 13.72 6.54 5.08
C ASN A 61 14.67 5.65 4.28
N HIS A 62 14.24 4.46 3.87
CA HIS A 62 15.07 3.55 3.09
C HIS A 62 14.96 3.80 1.60
N ILE A 63 16.04 3.53 0.90
CA ILE A 63 16.01 3.44 -0.56
C ILE A 63 15.40 2.10 -0.93
N VAL A 64 14.38 2.15 -1.73
CA VAL A 64 13.64 0.98 -2.18
C VAL A 64 13.51 1.00 -3.70
N ALA A 65 13.42 -0.16 -4.27
CA ALA A 65 13.02 -0.34 -5.66
C ALA A 65 11.66 -1.03 -5.70
N GLY A 66 10.88 -0.74 -6.69
CA GLY A 66 9.56 -1.31 -6.77
C GLY A 66 8.87 -1.07 -8.09
N THR A 67 7.62 -1.47 -8.10
CA THR A 67 6.76 -1.36 -9.28
C THR A 67 5.40 -0.86 -8.86
N ILE A 68 4.91 0.15 -9.57
CA ILE A 68 3.53 0.62 -9.46
C ILE A 68 2.79 0.04 -10.64
N VAL A 69 1.75 -0.73 -10.35
CA VAL A 69 0.88 -1.34 -11.36
C VAL A 69 -0.47 -0.66 -11.30
N ILE A 70 -0.92 -0.13 -12.42
CA ILE A 70 -2.24 0.49 -12.54
C ILE A 70 -2.96 -0.07 -13.77
N MET A 71 -4.27 -0.22 -13.64
CA MET A 71 -5.14 -0.66 -14.72
C MET A 71 -6.25 0.35 -14.93
N TYR A 72 -6.48 0.72 -16.17
CA TYR A 72 -7.49 1.71 -16.52
C TYR A 72 -8.07 1.47 -17.92
N ASP A 73 -9.19 2.12 -18.17
CA ASP A 73 -9.85 2.09 -19.48
C ASP A 73 -9.11 3.03 -20.45
N GLN A 74 -8.50 2.45 -21.47
CA GLN A 74 -7.72 3.19 -22.45
C GLN A 74 -8.55 4.14 -23.35
N VAL A 75 -9.86 3.91 -23.42
CA VAL A 75 -10.74 4.79 -24.23
C VAL A 75 -10.80 6.19 -23.65
N LYS A 76 -10.57 6.33 -22.36
CA LYS A 76 -10.55 7.61 -21.65
C LYS A 76 -9.15 8.25 -21.76
N LYS A 77 -8.91 9.01 -22.80
CA LYS A 77 -7.61 9.70 -23.02
C LYS A 77 -7.17 10.60 -21.87
N GLU A 78 -8.10 11.12 -21.10
CA GLU A 78 -7.82 11.98 -19.95
C GLU A 78 -6.98 11.28 -18.89
N ILE A 79 -7.21 9.98 -18.67
CA ILE A 79 -6.45 9.19 -17.68
C ILE A 79 -4.99 9.10 -18.09
N SER A 80 -4.72 8.77 -19.34
CA SER A 80 -3.37 8.68 -19.88
C SER A 80 -2.61 10.00 -19.78
N LEU A 81 -3.26 11.11 -20.06
CA LEU A 81 -2.67 12.45 -19.93
C LEU A 81 -2.35 12.79 -18.47
N LYS A 82 -3.23 12.46 -17.54
CA LYS A 82 -2.98 12.67 -16.11
C LYS A 82 -1.82 11.84 -15.60
N ILE A 83 -1.72 10.59 -16.02
CA ILE A 83 -0.60 9.70 -15.68
C ILE A 83 0.71 10.31 -16.16
N THR A 84 0.78 10.73 -17.40
CA THR A 84 1.97 11.36 -18.00
C THR A 84 2.35 12.63 -17.24
N GLY A 85 1.39 13.47 -16.91
CA GLY A 85 1.63 14.70 -16.16
C GLY A 85 2.20 14.45 -14.76
N ILE A 86 1.67 13.46 -14.04
CA ILE A 86 2.18 13.07 -12.72
C ILE A 86 3.61 12.52 -12.84
N GLN A 87 3.86 11.64 -13.80
CA GLN A 87 5.19 11.05 -14.00
C GLN A 87 6.27 12.09 -14.26
N GLN A 88 5.95 13.18 -14.94
CA GLN A 88 6.91 14.24 -15.21
C GLN A 88 7.48 14.88 -13.95
N ASN A 89 6.69 14.93 -12.88
CA ASN A 89 7.13 15.47 -11.57
C ASN A 89 7.95 14.48 -10.75
N TYR A 90 8.08 13.23 -11.21
CA TYR A 90 8.76 12.15 -10.51
C TYR A 90 9.82 11.45 -11.36
N LYS A 91 10.35 12.14 -12.36
CA LYS A 91 11.39 11.59 -13.26
C LYS A 91 12.63 11.10 -12.51
N ASP A 92 12.94 11.72 -11.39
CA ASP A 92 14.06 11.37 -10.53
C ASP A 92 13.96 9.97 -9.93
N VAL A 93 12.77 9.44 -9.79
CA VAL A 93 12.54 8.11 -9.19
C VAL A 93 12.01 7.07 -10.17
N ILE A 94 11.62 7.46 -11.38
CA ILE A 94 11.08 6.54 -12.39
C ILE A 94 12.23 5.97 -13.24
N LEU A 95 12.37 4.65 -13.23
CA LEU A 95 13.33 3.92 -14.06
C LEU A 95 12.77 3.60 -15.43
N SER A 96 11.52 3.19 -15.50
CA SER A 96 10.83 2.87 -16.74
C SER A 96 9.33 2.99 -16.57
N SER A 97 8.63 3.15 -17.67
CA SER A 97 7.18 3.19 -17.74
C SER A 97 6.73 2.46 -19.00
N SER A 98 5.91 1.45 -18.82
CA SER A 98 5.47 0.57 -19.91
C SER A 98 3.96 0.42 -19.90
N GLN A 99 3.38 0.38 -21.08
CA GLN A 99 1.96 0.19 -21.30
C GLN A 99 1.70 -1.09 -22.07
N TYR A 100 0.72 -1.85 -21.62
CA TYR A 100 0.31 -3.08 -22.27
C TYR A 100 -1.20 -3.06 -22.46
N TYR A 101 -1.65 -3.28 -23.70
CA TYR A 101 -3.06 -3.39 -24.02
C TYR A 101 -3.53 -4.81 -23.73
N ILE A 102 -4.32 -4.97 -22.68
CA ILE A 102 -4.84 -6.28 -22.27
C ILE A 102 -5.95 -6.73 -23.22
N ASN A 103 -6.81 -5.79 -23.58
CA ASN A 103 -7.88 -5.99 -24.57
C ASN A 103 -8.25 -4.62 -25.18
N GLN A 104 -9.36 -4.56 -25.90
CA GLN A 104 -9.79 -3.31 -26.54
C GLN A 104 -10.12 -2.18 -25.56
N ASN A 105 -10.41 -2.54 -24.29
CA ASN A 105 -10.88 -1.57 -23.29
C ASN A 105 -9.86 -1.26 -22.21
N PHE A 106 -8.99 -2.21 -21.88
CA PHE A 106 -8.11 -2.06 -20.71
C PHE A 106 -6.64 -1.97 -21.06
N CYS A 107 -5.98 -1.06 -20.39
CA CYS A 107 -4.53 -0.88 -20.42
C CYS A 107 -3.93 -1.20 -19.04
N LEU A 108 -2.89 -2.01 -19.04
CA LEU A 108 -2.03 -2.23 -17.88
C LEU A 108 -0.81 -1.32 -18.02
N HIS A 109 -0.59 -0.47 -17.02
CA HIS A 109 0.55 0.42 -16.97
C HIS A 109 1.46 0.03 -15.82
N ILE A 110 2.72 -0.21 -16.10
CA ILE A 110 3.73 -0.62 -15.13
C ILE A 110 4.80 0.47 -15.07
N VAL A 111 4.98 1.04 -13.88
CA VAL A 111 6.00 2.05 -13.61
C VAL A 111 7.04 1.44 -12.68
N THR A 112 8.25 1.26 -13.16
CA THR A 112 9.36 0.75 -12.34
C THR A 112 10.08 1.94 -11.70
N VAL A 113 10.26 1.87 -10.38
CA VAL A 113 10.68 3.02 -9.57
C VAL A 113 11.80 2.64 -8.61
N MET A 114 12.63 3.62 -8.26
CA MET A 114 13.64 3.51 -7.21
C MET A 114 13.83 4.87 -6.54
N GLY A 115 13.81 4.89 -5.25
CA GLY A 115 13.97 6.11 -4.46
C GLY A 115 13.63 5.87 -3.01
N THR A 116 13.42 6.94 -2.25
CA THR A 116 12.95 6.79 -0.88
C THR A 116 11.53 6.23 -0.87
N ALA A 117 11.23 5.37 0.09
CA ALA A 117 9.90 4.77 0.20
C ALA A 117 8.79 5.82 0.30
N HIS A 118 9.04 6.91 1.02
CA HIS A 118 8.10 8.01 1.11
C HIS A 118 7.78 8.63 -0.26
N ARG A 119 8.81 8.87 -1.06
CA ARG A 119 8.66 9.45 -2.40
C ARG A 119 7.88 8.53 -3.33
N LEU A 120 8.16 7.23 -3.27
CA LEU A 120 7.47 6.24 -4.09
C LEU A 120 6.01 6.06 -3.67
N THR A 121 5.73 6.08 -2.38
CA THR A 121 4.37 6.03 -1.85
C THR A 121 3.57 7.25 -2.30
N GLU A 122 4.16 8.43 -2.24
CA GLU A 122 3.55 9.67 -2.72
C GLU A 122 3.18 9.58 -4.21
N LEU A 123 4.09 9.10 -5.06
CA LEU A 123 3.84 8.87 -6.47
C LEU A 123 2.71 7.87 -6.69
N SER A 124 2.77 6.74 -5.99
CA SER A 124 1.74 5.71 -6.07
C SER A 124 0.36 6.24 -5.68
N ASP A 125 0.27 6.99 -4.59
CA ASP A 125 -0.99 7.58 -4.15
C ASP A 125 -1.56 8.54 -5.17
N LYS A 126 -0.73 9.36 -5.79
CA LYS A 126 -1.17 10.27 -6.86
C LYS A 126 -1.67 9.53 -8.10
N LEU A 127 -1.01 8.45 -8.49
CA LEU A 127 -1.42 7.65 -9.64
C LEU A 127 -2.70 6.85 -9.36
N THR A 128 -2.78 6.20 -8.21
CA THR A 128 -3.90 5.31 -7.90
C THR A 128 -5.18 6.04 -7.54
N THR A 129 -5.10 7.31 -7.18
CA THR A 129 -6.27 8.16 -6.87
C THR A 129 -6.82 8.92 -8.08
N ILE A 130 -6.23 8.78 -9.25
CA ILE A 130 -6.80 9.34 -10.48
C ILE A 130 -8.18 8.72 -10.71
N LYS A 131 -9.19 9.56 -10.94
CA LYS A 131 -10.54 9.09 -11.27
C LYS A 131 -10.52 8.25 -12.53
N GLY A 132 -11.01 7.02 -12.43
CA GLY A 132 -11.03 6.05 -13.53
C GLY A 132 -9.96 4.98 -13.45
N ILE A 133 -9.00 5.10 -12.54
CA ILE A 133 -8.11 4.00 -12.21
C ILE A 133 -8.90 2.95 -11.43
N LYS A 134 -8.97 1.74 -11.96
CA LYS A 134 -9.76 0.65 -11.36
C LYS A 134 -8.98 -0.09 -10.28
N HIS A 135 -7.71 -0.35 -10.56
CA HIS A 135 -6.81 -1.03 -9.65
C HIS A 135 -5.44 -0.37 -9.71
N GLY A 136 -4.84 -0.20 -8.56
CA GLY A 136 -3.49 0.30 -8.46
C GLY A 136 -2.79 -0.26 -7.23
N LYS A 137 -1.54 -0.67 -7.38
CA LYS A 137 -0.75 -1.23 -6.30
C LYS A 137 0.72 -0.90 -6.46
N LEU A 138 1.35 -0.53 -5.36
CA LEU A 138 2.79 -0.39 -5.23
C LEU A 138 3.36 -1.60 -4.50
N VAL A 139 4.35 -2.24 -5.10
CA VAL A 139 5.14 -3.29 -4.47
C VAL A 139 6.58 -2.81 -4.37
N MET A 140 7.15 -2.84 -3.18
CA MET A 140 8.50 -2.35 -2.90
C MET A 140 9.36 -3.40 -2.20
N SER A 141 10.67 -3.36 -2.50
CA SER A 141 11.70 -4.10 -1.79
C SER A 141 12.88 -3.19 -1.48
N ARG A 142 13.57 -3.43 -0.37
CA ARG A 142 14.79 -2.67 -0.07
C ARG A 142 15.82 -2.85 -1.17
N ALA A 143 16.48 -1.76 -1.51
CA ALA A 143 17.54 -1.73 -2.52
C ALA A 143 18.94 -1.56 -1.89
N ASP A 144 19.01 -1.55 -0.58
CA ASP A 144 20.24 -1.38 0.20
C ASP A 144 20.56 -2.60 1.10
#